data_1db12d63337bbc7b3f969661bae7b255
#
_entry.id   1db12d63337bbc7b3f969661bae7b255
#
_cell.length_a   1.000
_cell.length_b   1.000
_cell.length_c   1.000
_cell.angle_alpha   90.00
_cell.angle_beta   90.00
_cell.angle_gamma   90.00
#
_symmetry.space_group_name_H-M   'P 1'
#
loop_
_entity.id
_entity.type
_entity.pdbx_description
1 polymer ?
#
loop_
_entity_poly.entity_id
_entity_poly.type
_entity_poly.pdbx_seq_one_letter_code
_entity_poly.pdbx_strand_id
1 'polypeptide(L)'
;MQTLKAVMTSLLSPAPLGHAAVISAPGQIDLKMLEFREPGADELRIQIEGSGVCASNLPVWEGKPWFDYPFEPGAPGHEAWGRVDATGEGVTGFARGDRVALLSSHAFAEYDFARTSEVVKLPAGLEDVAFPAEPLGCAVNIFKRAQIRAGETVAIVGIGFLGTLLTQLAVNAGARVLALSHRRSSLKLAEQFGAAATIEIIDEQQALQSVKRLTHGRGCECLIEATGTQEALDLASELTAERGRLVIAGYHQDGPRRVNMQLWNWRGIDIINAHERDPRVYVAGMREAIDAVQAGTIDPRPLYTHAFPLNDLSRAFETLENSPEGFIKALVYL
;
A
#
# COMPACT_ATOMS: atom_id res chain seq x y z
N MET A 1 -39.66 -47.71 25.39
CA MET A 1 -39.32 -46.26 25.46
C MET A 1 -38.09 -46.04 24.58
N GLN A 2 -38.32 -45.72 23.32
CA GLN A 2 -37.25 -45.40 22.37
C GLN A 2 -37.01 -43.90 22.45
N THR A 3 -35.81 -43.55 22.85
CA THR A 3 -35.33 -42.16 22.90
C THR A 3 -35.07 -41.67 21.47
N LEU A 4 -35.91 -40.75 21.00
CA LEU A 4 -35.68 -39.99 19.77
C LEU A 4 -34.39 -39.16 19.98
N LYS A 5 -33.29 -39.56 19.37
CA LYS A 5 -32.18 -38.68 19.11
C LYS A 5 -32.66 -37.69 18.05
N ALA A 6 -32.95 -36.48 18.47
CA ALA A 6 -33.09 -35.34 17.56
C ALA A 6 -31.74 -35.14 16.87
N VAL A 7 -31.68 -35.56 15.63
CA VAL A 7 -30.62 -35.12 14.70
C VAL A 7 -30.91 -33.64 14.44
N MET A 8 -30.25 -32.74 15.17
CA MET A 8 -30.13 -31.36 14.76
C MET A 8 -29.30 -31.35 13.47
N THR A 9 -29.97 -31.41 12.36
CA THR A 9 -29.39 -31.02 11.08
C THR A 9 -29.09 -29.52 11.23
N SER A 10 -27.87 -29.17 11.45
CA SER A 10 -27.39 -27.83 11.25
C SER A 10 -27.79 -27.47 9.82
N LEU A 11 -28.77 -26.61 9.67
CA LEU A 11 -29.06 -25.95 8.41
C LEU A 11 -27.85 -25.03 8.14
N LEU A 12 -26.85 -25.57 7.47
CA LEU A 12 -25.79 -24.78 6.88
C LEU A 12 -26.52 -23.74 6.01
N SER A 13 -26.37 -22.49 6.35
CA SER A 13 -26.80 -21.44 5.44
C SER A 13 -26.09 -21.69 4.10
N PRO A 14 -26.82 -21.58 2.96
CA PRO A 14 -26.15 -21.77 1.68
C PRO A 14 -24.94 -20.86 1.57
N ALA A 15 -23.88 -21.38 0.99
CA ALA A 15 -22.67 -20.59 0.74
C ALA A 15 -23.04 -19.32 -0.04
N PRO A 16 -22.52 -18.14 0.34
CA PRO A 16 -22.92 -16.91 -0.31
C PRO A 16 -22.47 -16.88 -1.77
N LEU A 17 -23.36 -16.38 -2.62
CA LEU A 17 -23.03 -16.02 -4.00
C LEU A 17 -22.52 -14.57 -4.01
N GLY A 18 -21.52 -14.29 -4.81
CA GLY A 18 -20.99 -12.94 -4.97
C GLY A 18 -20.14 -12.80 -6.21
N HIS A 19 -19.83 -11.57 -6.56
CA HIS A 19 -19.02 -11.25 -7.72
C HIS A 19 -17.52 -11.26 -7.38
N ALA A 20 -16.72 -11.66 -8.36
CA ALA A 20 -15.28 -11.49 -8.35
C ALA A 20 -14.80 -11.03 -9.73
N ALA A 21 -13.86 -10.09 -9.73
CA ALA A 21 -13.17 -9.68 -10.95
C ALA A 21 -12.10 -10.72 -11.32
N VAL A 22 -12.00 -11.03 -12.60
CA VAL A 22 -10.99 -11.91 -13.17
C VAL A 22 -10.25 -11.15 -14.26
N ILE A 23 -8.96 -10.94 -14.09
CA ILE A 23 -8.12 -10.42 -15.17
C ILE A 23 -7.92 -11.58 -16.15
N SER A 24 -8.68 -11.59 -17.22
CA SER A 24 -8.74 -12.70 -18.20
C SER A 24 -7.67 -12.61 -19.27
N ALA A 25 -7.18 -11.40 -19.55
CA ALA A 25 -6.07 -11.10 -20.45
C ALA A 25 -5.52 -9.70 -20.09
N PRO A 26 -4.37 -9.27 -20.65
CA PRO A 26 -3.89 -7.92 -20.52
C PRO A 26 -4.95 -6.87 -20.87
N GLY A 27 -5.21 -5.92 -19.96
CA GLY A 27 -6.22 -4.89 -20.13
C GLY A 27 -7.67 -5.37 -20.15
N GLN A 28 -7.96 -6.63 -19.75
CA GLN A 28 -9.32 -7.20 -19.79
C GLN A 28 -9.72 -7.77 -18.41
N ILE A 29 -10.88 -7.34 -17.95
CA ILE A 29 -11.48 -7.84 -16.71
C ILE A 29 -12.89 -8.32 -16.98
N ASP A 30 -13.17 -9.55 -16.52
CA ASP A 30 -14.50 -10.15 -16.53
C ASP A 30 -15.02 -10.23 -15.10
N LEU A 31 -16.29 -9.90 -14.88
CA LEU A 31 -16.96 -10.21 -13.62
C LEU A 31 -17.56 -11.60 -13.68
N LYS A 32 -17.29 -12.39 -12.64
CA LYS A 32 -17.87 -13.73 -12.47
C LYS A 32 -18.67 -13.82 -11.19
N MET A 33 -19.84 -14.45 -11.27
CA MET A 33 -20.61 -14.87 -10.10
C MET A 33 -20.04 -16.19 -9.60
N LEU A 34 -19.68 -16.24 -8.32
CA LEU A 34 -19.07 -17.40 -7.68
C LEU A 34 -19.82 -17.76 -6.39
N GLU A 35 -19.79 -19.02 -6.04
CA GLU A 35 -20.16 -19.51 -4.73
C GLU A 35 -18.91 -19.54 -3.84
N PHE A 36 -18.97 -18.84 -2.70
CA PHE A 36 -17.85 -18.76 -1.76
C PHE A 36 -18.01 -19.82 -0.67
N ARG A 37 -16.98 -20.64 -0.50
CA ARG A 37 -16.95 -21.76 0.46
C ARG A 37 -17.12 -21.30 1.90
N GLU A 38 -17.35 -22.23 2.80
CA GLU A 38 -17.21 -21.98 4.23
C GLU A 38 -15.71 -21.81 4.61
N PRO A 39 -15.40 -20.96 5.62
CA PRO A 39 -14.02 -20.78 6.07
C PRO A 39 -13.48 -22.07 6.71
N GLY A 40 -12.23 -22.37 6.44
CA GLY A 40 -11.51 -23.47 7.07
C GLY A 40 -11.22 -23.21 8.55
N ALA A 41 -10.65 -24.21 9.23
CA ALA A 41 -10.19 -24.02 10.60
C ALA A 41 -9.20 -22.84 10.68
N ASP A 42 -9.34 -21.99 11.71
CA ASP A 42 -8.49 -20.82 11.94
C ASP A 42 -8.55 -19.74 10.83
N GLU A 43 -9.58 -19.78 9.99
CA GLU A 43 -9.81 -18.89 8.86
C GLU A 43 -11.09 -18.06 9.07
N LEU A 44 -11.07 -16.86 8.49
CA LEU A 44 -12.22 -15.96 8.41
C LEU A 44 -12.67 -15.85 6.96
N ARG A 45 -13.99 -15.82 6.71
CA ARG A 45 -14.55 -15.27 5.48
C ARG A 45 -14.92 -13.82 5.75
N ILE A 46 -14.38 -12.92 4.94
CA ILE A 46 -14.61 -11.49 5.06
C ILE A 46 -15.43 -11.02 3.87
N GLN A 47 -16.55 -10.35 4.15
CA GLN A 47 -17.27 -9.58 3.16
C GLN A 47 -16.50 -8.29 2.95
N ILE A 48 -15.96 -8.11 1.76
CA ILE A 48 -15.11 -6.97 1.41
C ILE A 48 -15.99 -5.73 1.22
N GLU A 49 -15.66 -4.65 1.92
CA GLU A 49 -16.27 -3.32 1.72
C GLU A 49 -15.53 -2.55 0.63
N GLY A 50 -14.23 -2.82 0.48
CA GLY A 50 -13.42 -2.21 -0.56
C GLY A 50 -11.97 -2.68 -0.55
N SER A 51 -11.27 -2.28 -1.60
CA SER A 51 -9.85 -2.52 -1.80
C SER A 51 -9.17 -1.30 -2.44
N GLY A 52 -7.93 -1.05 -2.06
CA GLY A 52 -7.09 -0.13 -2.80
C GLY A 52 -6.59 -0.76 -4.11
N VAL A 53 -6.32 0.10 -5.09
CA VAL A 53 -5.64 -0.31 -6.34
C VAL A 53 -4.18 0.12 -6.26
N CYS A 54 -3.27 -0.86 -6.25
CA CYS A 54 -1.84 -0.65 -6.08
C CYS A 54 -1.10 -0.59 -7.42
N ALA A 55 -0.08 0.26 -7.51
CA ALA A 55 0.79 0.32 -8.68
C ALA A 55 1.54 -1.01 -8.95
N SER A 56 1.71 -1.86 -7.91
CA SER A 56 2.27 -3.21 -8.09
C SER A 56 1.40 -4.13 -8.95
N ASN A 57 0.14 -3.78 -9.19
CA ASN A 57 -0.75 -4.51 -10.08
C ASN A 57 -0.63 -4.09 -11.56
N LEU A 58 0.02 -2.96 -11.88
CA LEU A 58 0.18 -2.50 -13.26
C LEU A 58 0.87 -3.51 -14.18
N PRO A 59 1.95 -4.20 -13.79
CA PRO A 59 2.56 -5.20 -14.67
C PRO A 59 1.63 -6.35 -15.05
N VAL A 60 0.70 -6.72 -14.17
CA VAL A 60 -0.37 -7.69 -14.49
C VAL A 60 -1.35 -7.10 -15.49
N TRP A 61 -1.78 -5.86 -15.27
CA TRP A 61 -2.69 -5.14 -16.16
C TRP A 61 -2.10 -4.94 -17.56
N GLU A 62 -0.82 -4.55 -17.63
CA GLU A 62 -0.08 -4.31 -18.87
C GLU A 62 0.32 -5.59 -19.63
N GLY A 63 0.21 -6.75 -19.03
CA GLY A 63 0.57 -8.01 -19.70
C GLY A 63 2.06 -8.28 -19.78
N LYS A 64 2.83 -8.00 -18.72
CA LYS A 64 4.26 -8.33 -18.71
C LYS A 64 4.46 -9.83 -18.93
N PRO A 65 5.51 -10.27 -19.65
CA PRO A 65 5.64 -11.62 -20.22
C PRO A 65 5.85 -12.73 -19.18
N TRP A 66 5.99 -12.40 -17.90
CA TRP A 66 6.14 -13.37 -16.81
C TRP A 66 4.83 -13.69 -16.09
N PHE A 67 3.69 -13.19 -16.57
CA PHE A 67 2.38 -13.51 -16.04
C PHE A 67 1.57 -14.39 -16.97
N ASP A 68 0.88 -15.36 -16.40
CA ASP A 68 -0.06 -16.24 -17.07
C ASP A 68 -1.49 -15.78 -16.81
N TYR A 69 -2.38 -15.93 -17.79
CA TYR A 69 -3.79 -15.56 -17.72
C TYR A 69 -4.68 -16.78 -18.01
N PRO A 70 -5.92 -16.82 -17.47
CA PRO A 70 -6.53 -15.84 -16.57
C PRO A 70 -5.98 -15.92 -15.13
N PHE A 71 -6.08 -14.81 -14.41
CA PHE A 71 -5.80 -14.78 -12.98
C PHE A 71 -6.93 -15.45 -12.18
N GLU A 72 -6.61 -15.90 -10.96
CA GLU A 72 -7.62 -16.36 -10.01
C GLU A 72 -8.64 -15.25 -9.71
N PRO A 73 -9.93 -15.59 -9.47
CA PRO A 73 -10.94 -14.58 -9.14
C PRO A 73 -10.53 -13.71 -7.94
N GLY A 74 -10.65 -12.41 -8.09
CA GLY A 74 -10.26 -11.42 -7.09
C GLY A 74 -8.78 -11.02 -7.09
N ALA A 75 -7.91 -11.84 -7.70
CA ALA A 75 -6.47 -11.53 -7.78
C ALA A 75 -6.20 -10.46 -8.87
N PRO A 76 -5.16 -9.62 -8.67
CA PRO A 76 -4.21 -9.57 -7.57
C PRO A 76 -4.55 -8.50 -6.50
N GLY A 77 -5.82 -8.29 -6.17
CA GLY A 77 -6.24 -7.35 -5.13
C GLY A 77 -5.64 -7.70 -3.77
N HIS A 78 -4.99 -6.73 -3.10
CA HIS A 78 -4.28 -7.02 -1.83
C HIS A 78 -4.40 -5.95 -0.75
N GLU A 79 -5.19 -4.92 -0.97
CA GLU A 79 -5.35 -3.81 -0.02
C GLU A 79 -6.78 -3.77 0.55
N ALA A 80 -7.24 -4.90 1.11
CA ALA A 80 -8.62 -5.12 1.50
C ALA A 80 -8.98 -4.60 2.89
N TRP A 81 -10.23 -4.15 3.01
CA TRP A 81 -10.95 -4.01 4.28
C TRP A 81 -12.40 -4.48 4.10
N GLY A 82 -13.03 -4.87 5.20
CA GLY A 82 -14.41 -5.36 5.16
C GLY A 82 -14.90 -5.79 6.53
N ARG A 83 -15.88 -6.68 6.53
CA ARG A 83 -16.47 -7.24 7.76
C ARG A 83 -16.39 -8.76 7.77
N VAL A 84 -16.13 -9.30 8.95
CA VAL A 84 -16.20 -10.74 9.16
C VAL A 84 -17.63 -11.20 8.88
N ASP A 85 -17.80 -12.06 7.88
CA ASP A 85 -19.07 -12.69 7.54
C ASP A 85 -19.23 -14.04 8.24
N ALA A 86 -18.17 -14.86 8.24
CA ALA A 86 -18.17 -16.15 8.90
C ALA A 86 -16.78 -16.45 9.52
N THR A 87 -16.80 -17.28 10.57
CA THR A 87 -15.59 -17.73 11.26
C THR A 87 -15.49 -19.25 11.16
N GLY A 88 -14.30 -19.75 10.88
CA GLY A 88 -14.01 -21.19 10.90
C GLY A 88 -13.96 -21.77 12.31
N GLU A 89 -13.88 -23.10 12.37
CA GLU A 89 -13.76 -23.81 13.63
C GLU A 89 -12.45 -23.41 14.36
N GLY A 90 -12.53 -23.16 15.67
CA GLY A 90 -11.39 -22.79 16.49
C GLY A 90 -11.01 -21.31 16.48
N VAL A 91 -11.65 -20.50 15.63
CA VAL A 91 -11.40 -19.04 15.62
C VAL A 91 -11.81 -18.43 16.96
N THR A 92 -10.89 -17.68 17.54
CA THR A 92 -11.10 -16.87 18.76
C THR A 92 -10.72 -15.42 18.47
N GLY A 93 -11.35 -14.51 19.20
CA GLY A 93 -11.01 -13.08 19.09
C GLY A 93 -11.70 -12.34 17.94
N PHE A 94 -12.41 -13.03 17.04
CA PHE A 94 -13.21 -12.43 15.97
C PHE A 94 -14.66 -12.92 16.03
N ALA A 95 -15.59 -12.05 15.66
CA ALA A 95 -17.01 -12.34 15.58
C ALA A 95 -17.59 -11.79 14.27
N ARG A 96 -18.69 -12.38 13.80
CA ARG A 96 -19.45 -11.86 12.65
C ARG A 96 -19.82 -10.40 12.87
N GLY A 97 -19.57 -9.57 11.85
CA GLY A 97 -19.81 -8.13 11.88
C GLY A 97 -18.59 -7.29 12.34
N ASP A 98 -17.56 -7.91 12.93
CA ASP A 98 -16.31 -7.19 13.23
C ASP A 98 -15.74 -6.56 11.95
N ARG A 99 -15.48 -5.26 12.00
CA ARG A 99 -14.82 -4.58 10.88
C ARG A 99 -13.32 -4.80 10.95
N VAL A 100 -12.74 -5.17 9.82
CA VAL A 100 -11.35 -5.64 9.74
C VAL A 100 -10.65 -5.11 8.49
N ALA A 101 -9.32 -5.10 8.54
CA ALA A 101 -8.47 -5.06 7.35
C ALA A 101 -7.59 -6.31 7.36
N LEU A 102 -7.14 -6.75 6.19
CA LEU A 102 -6.50 -8.05 6.04
C LEU A 102 -5.38 -8.00 5.01
N LEU A 103 -4.40 -8.89 5.16
CA LEU A 103 -3.53 -9.27 4.07
C LEU A 103 -4.32 -10.17 3.14
N SER A 104 -4.48 -9.75 1.91
CA SER A 104 -5.25 -10.43 0.88
C SER A 104 -4.38 -10.64 -0.37
N SER A 105 -4.85 -11.48 -1.25
CA SER A 105 -4.39 -11.58 -2.64
C SER A 105 -5.57 -11.65 -3.62
N HIS A 106 -6.82 -11.59 -3.11
CA HIS A 106 -8.05 -11.75 -3.88
C HIS A 106 -9.10 -10.67 -3.56
N ALA A 107 -8.65 -9.47 -3.17
CA ALA A 107 -9.51 -8.39 -2.69
C ALA A 107 -10.43 -7.75 -3.75
N PHE A 108 -10.31 -8.10 -5.02
CA PHE A 108 -11.25 -7.65 -6.05
C PHE A 108 -12.43 -8.65 -6.20
N ALA A 109 -12.96 -9.07 -5.05
CA ALA A 109 -14.11 -9.98 -4.94
C ALA A 109 -14.95 -9.59 -3.72
N GLU A 110 -16.29 -9.83 -3.78
CA GLU A 110 -17.19 -9.49 -2.68
C GLU A 110 -16.88 -10.25 -1.38
N TYR A 111 -16.20 -11.39 -1.47
CA TYR A 111 -15.71 -12.14 -0.32
C TYR A 111 -14.28 -12.60 -0.54
N ASP A 112 -13.50 -12.60 0.53
CA ASP A 112 -12.15 -13.16 0.57
C ASP A 112 -11.94 -13.93 1.88
N PHE A 113 -10.85 -14.70 1.94
CA PHE A 113 -10.50 -15.53 3.07
C PHE A 113 -9.13 -15.15 3.61
N ALA A 114 -9.01 -15.08 4.92
CA ALA A 114 -7.72 -14.85 5.56
C ALA A 114 -7.62 -15.63 6.88
N ARG A 115 -6.41 -16.02 7.23
CA ARG A 115 -6.14 -16.58 8.55
C ARG A 115 -6.27 -15.50 9.61
N THR A 116 -6.66 -15.87 10.82
CA THR A 116 -6.77 -14.94 11.93
C THR A 116 -5.48 -14.15 12.20
N SER A 117 -4.31 -14.75 11.91
CA SER A 117 -2.99 -14.11 12.03
C SER A 117 -2.73 -13.01 11.00
N GLU A 118 -3.51 -12.96 9.91
CA GLU A 118 -3.35 -12.04 8.77
C GLU A 118 -4.40 -10.91 8.80
N VAL A 119 -5.22 -10.86 9.86
CA VAL A 119 -6.33 -9.91 10.00
C VAL A 119 -6.11 -9.00 11.20
N VAL A 120 -6.48 -7.73 11.04
CA VAL A 120 -6.49 -6.73 12.12
C VAL A 120 -7.88 -6.15 12.26
N LYS A 121 -8.35 -6.00 13.51
CA LYS A 121 -9.62 -5.31 13.78
C LYS A 121 -9.44 -3.81 13.59
N LEU A 122 -10.42 -3.19 12.96
CA LEU A 122 -10.54 -1.76 12.89
C LEU A 122 -11.33 -1.26 14.11
N PRO A 123 -10.78 -0.32 14.89
CA PRO A 123 -11.44 0.17 16.09
C PRO A 123 -12.63 1.05 15.77
N ALA A 124 -13.54 1.20 16.73
CA ALA A 124 -14.60 2.20 16.69
C ALA A 124 -13.99 3.60 16.46
N GLY A 125 -14.63 4.41 15.62
CA GLY A 125 -14.10 5.71 15.18
C GLY A 125 -13.44 5.67 13.80
N LEU A 126 -13.19 4.49 13.24
CA LEU A 126 -12.81 4.31 11.83
C LEU A 126 -13.93 3.66 10.99
N GLU A 127 -15.15 3.59 11.52
CA GLU A 127 -16.27 2.84 10.90
C GLU A 127 -16.67 3.37 9.51
N ASP A 128 -16.60 4.69 9.32
CA ASP A 128 -16.97 5.35 8.06
C ASP A 128 -15.75 5.70 7.17
N VAL A 129 -14.56 5.20 7.53
CA VAL A 129 -13.33 5.50 6.81
C VAL A 129 -12.90 4.28 6.00
N ALA A 130 -12.67 4.44 4.69
CA ALA A 130 -11.97 3.44 3.90
C ALA A 130 -10.60 3.16 4.52
N PHE A 131 -10.29 1.91 4.80
CA PHE A 131 -9.08 1.60 5.55
C PHE A 131 -8.28 0.43 4.95
N PRO A 132 -7.63 0.64 3.80
CA PRO A 132 -6.68 -0.33 3.25
C PRO A 132 -5.43 -0.34 4.16
N ALA A 133 -5.43 -1.15 5.23
CA ALA A 133 -4.37 -1.13 6.23
C ALA A 133 -3.03 -1.64 5.70
N GLU A 134 -3.03 -2.51 4.68
CA GLU A 134 -1.80 -3.07 4.12
C GLU A 134 -0.83 -1.97 3.65
N PRO A 135 -1.19 -1.04 2.73
CA PRO A 135 -0.24 -0.03 2.27
C PRO A 135 0.08 1.03 3.34
N LEU A 136 -0.80 1.25 4.32
CA LEU A 136 -0.49 2.07 5.49
C LEU A 136 0.57 1.41 6.36
N GLY A 137 0.45 0.10 6.59
CA GLY A 137 1.44 -0.73 7.29
C GLY A 137 2.79 -0.77 6.56
N CYS A 138 2.77 -0.83 5.22
CA CYS A 138 3.98 -0.71 4.39
C CYS A 138 4.71 0.62 4.67
N ALA A 139 3.98 1.74 4.71
CA ALA A 139 4.58 3.04 5.01
C ALA A 139 5.23 3.06 6.40
N VAL A 140 4.56 2.52 7.42
CA VAL A 140 5.11 2.41 8.78
C VAL A 140 6.37 1.54 8.82
N ASN A 141 6.35 0.37 8.17
CA ASN A 141 7.50 -0.53 8.13
C ASN A 141 8.71 0.11 7.41
N ILE A 142 8.48 0.79 6.29
CA ILE A 142 9.52 1.54 5.57
C ILE A 142 10.08 2.65 6.46
N PHE A 143 9.22 3.42 7.12
CA PHE A 143 9.63 4.48 8.02
C PHE A 143 10.51 3.96 9.17
N LYS A 144 10.15 2.84 9.79
CA LYS A 144 10.95 2.19 10.85
C LYS A 144 12.33 1.77 10.32
N ARG A 145 12.39 1.18 9.13
CA ARG A 145 13.66 0.78 8.50
C ARG A 145 14.52 1.98 8.08
N ALA A 146 13.90 3.10 7.74
CA ALA A 146 14.61 4.34 7.41
C ALA A 146 15.32 4.95 8.62
N GLN A 147 14.94 4.61 9.87
CA GLN A 147 15.55 5.10 11.12
C GLN A 147 15.70 6.61 11.15
N ILE A 148 14.70 7.34 10.70
CA ILE A 148 14.70 8.81 10.65
C ILE A 148 14.74 9.37 12.06
N ARG A 149 15.56 10.41 12.24
CA ARG A 149 15.76 11.10 13.52
C ARG A 149 15.31 12.55 13.42
N ALA A 150 14.86 13.09 14.54
CA ALA A 150 14.53 14.52 14.63
C ALA A 150 15.73 15.39 14.22
N GLY A 151 15.47 16.42 13.41
CA GLY A 151 16.49 17.36 12.90
C GLY A 151 17.23 16.90 11.64
N GLU A 152 17.10 15.64 11.21
CA GLU A 152 17.68 15.19 9.93
C GLU A 152 16.97 15.84 8.75
N THR A 153 17.69 16.12 7.68
CA THR A 153 17.11 16.46 6.38
C THR A 153 16.79 15.17 5.64
N VAL A 154 15.52 14.96 5.39
CA VAL A 154 14.99 13.79 4.67
C VAL A 154 14.47 14.25 3.31
N ALA A 155 14.99 13.71 2.22
CA ALA A 155 14.39 13.93 0.92
C ALA A 155 13.55 12.68 0.52
N ILE A 156 12.38 12.92 -0.09
CA ILE A 156 11.50 11.87 -0.61
C ILE A 156 11.30 12.12 -2.09
N VAL A 157 11.78 11.18 -2.92
CA VAL A 157 11.60 11.20 -4.37
C VAL A 157 10.41 10.35 -4.74
N GLY A 158 9.36 10.99 -5.26
CA GLY A 158 8.10 10.35 -5.56
C GLY A 158 7.03 10.59 -4.47
N ILE A 159 6.25 11.65 -4.67
CA ILE A 159 5.13 12.01 -3.77
C ILE A 159 3.83 11.45 -4.35
N GLY A 160 3.71 10.13 -4.36
CA GLY A 160 2.49 9.39 -4.55
C GLY A 160 1.84 9.05 -3.20
N PHE A 161 1.01 8.01 -3.16
CA PHE A 161 0.35 7.56 -1.92
C PHE A 161 1.38 7.24 -0.83
N LEU A 162 2.34 6.37 -1.14
CA LEU A 162 3.39 5.96 -0.20
C LEU A 162 4.29 7.15 0.22
N GLY A 163 4.76 7.94 -0.75
CA GLY A 163 5.63 9.07 -0.46
C GLY A 163 4.95 10.15 0.39
N THR A 164 3.64 10.34 0.24
CA THR A 164 2.88 11.29 1.07
C THR A 164 2.70 10.78 2.50
N LEU A 165 2.46 9.48 2.70
CA LEU A 165 2.42 8.87 4.03
C LEU A 165 3.77 8.96 4.73
N LEU A 166 4.86 8.68 4.00
CA LEU A 166 6.22 8.82 4.51
C LEU A 166 6.57 10.28 4.84
N THR A 167 6.05 11.24 4.07
CA THR A 167 6.18 12.68 4.38
C THR A 167 5.55 12.99 5.74
N GLN A 168 4.31 12.53 5.98
CA GLN A 168 3.62 12.76 7.25
C GLN A 168 4.40 12.13 8.43
N LEU A 169 4.82 10.88 8.30
CA LEU A 169 5.59 10.18 9.33
C LEU A 169 6.92 10.90 9.64
N ALA A 170 7.66 11.31 8.60
CA ALA A 170 8.95 11.99 8.77
C ALA A 170 8.79 13.39 9.40
N VAL A 171 7.77 14.16 8.99
CA VAL A 171 7.46 15.47 9.59
C VAL A 171 7.09 15.31 11.05
N ASN A 172 6.23 14.35 11.39
CA ASN A 172 5.82 14.08 12.77
C ASN A 172 6.99 13.58 13.65
N ALA A 173 8.00 12.95 13.06
CA ALA A 173 9.25 12.58 13.74
C ALA A 173 10.22 13.76 13.93
N GLY A 174 9.86 14.97 13.50
CA GLY A 174 10.69 16.16 13.61
C GLY A 174 11.79 16.28 12.57
N ALA A 175 11.71 15.57 11.45
CA ALA A 175 12.65 15.71 10.35
C ALA A 175 12.30 16.93 9.48
N ARG A 176 13.31 17.48 8.83
CA ARG A 176 13.16 18.51 7.79
C ARG A 176 12.95 17.83 6.45
N VAL A 177 11.70 17.73 5.99
CA VAL A 177 11.34 16.97 4.78
C VAL A 177 11.46 17.86 3.53
N LEU A 178 12.16 17.36 2.50
CA LEU A 178 12.20 17.89 1.14
C LEU A 178 11.42 16.93 0.23
N ALA A 179 10.29 17.36 -0.30
CA ALA A 179 9.44 16.55 -1.16
C ALA A 179 9.75 16.82 -2.65
N LEU A 180 10.05 15.75 -3.41
CA LEU A 180 10.38 15.84 -4.83
C LEU A 180 9.35 15.06 -5.67
N SER A 181 8.79 15.71 -6.69
CA SER A 181 7.82 15.08 -7.60
C SER A 181 7.74 15.80 -8.94
N HIS A 182 7.38 15.10 -10.00
CA HIS A 182 7.00 15.71 -11.28
C HIS A 182 5.61 16.36 -11.24
N ARG A 183 4.74 15.97 -10.29
CA ARG A 183 3.34 16.41 -10.22
C ARG A 183 3.16 17.52 -9.19
N ARG A 184 2.67 18.68 -9.65
CA ARG A 184 2.44 19.84 -8.78
C ARG A 184 1.36 19.61 -7.72
N SER A 185 0.31 18.85 -8.05
CA SER A 185 -0.73 18.48 -7.08
C SER A 185 -0.16 17.69 -5.91
N SER A 186 0.73 16.73 -6.19
CA SER A 186 1.43 15.95 -5.17
C SER A 186 2.31 16.83 -4.27
N LEU A 187 3.02 17.80 -4.85
CA LEU A 187 3.84 18.75 -4.09
C LEU A 187 3.01 19.65 -3.18
N LYS A 188 1.86 20.16 -3.64
CA LYS A 188 0.92 20.92 -2.80
C LYS A 188 0.44 20.08 -1.62
N LEU A 189 0.17 18.81 -1.84
CA LEU A 189 -0.24 17.90 -0.78
C LEU A 189 0.89 17.67 0.24
N ALA A 190 2.14 17.48 -0.21
CA ALA A 190 3.28 17.39 0.69
C ALA A 190 3.49 18.66 1.53
N GLU A 191 3.27 19.83 0.94
CA GLU A 191 3.32 21.11 1.65
C GLU A 191 2.23 21.21 2.74
N GLN A 192 1.02 20.78 2.43
CA GLN A 192 -0.08 20.71 3.40
C GLN A 192 0.23 19.80 4.59
N PHE A 193 0.98 18.72 4.35
CA PHE A 193 1.46 17.80 5.39
C PHE A 193 2.79 18.20 6.01
N GLY A 194 3.25 19.43 5.81
CA GLY A 194 4.36 20.02 6.54
C GLY A 194 5.75 19.78 5.95
N ALA A 195 5.86 19.39 4.69
CA ALA A 195 7.16 19.38 4.02
C ALA A 195 7.81 20.76 4.08
N ALA A 196 9.07 20.83 4.49
CA ALA A 196 9.80 22.09 4.65
C ALA A 196 10.14 22.78 3.32
N ALA A 197 10.21 22.01 2.24
CA ALA A 197 10.29 22.49 0.87
C ALA A 197 9.75 21.46 -0.10
N THR A 198 9.21 21.95 -1.21
CA THR A 198 8.74 21.15 -2.34
C THR A 198 9.58 21.48 -3.59
N ILE A 199 9.92 20.47 -4.35
CA ILE A 199 10.79 20.59 -5.54
C ILE A 199 10.12 19.87 -6.69
N GLU A 200 9.69 20.64 -7.70
CA GLU A 200 9.21 20.08 -8.96
C GLU A 200 10.41 19.54 -9.73
N ILE A 201 10.38 18.26 -10.10
CA ILE A 201 11.39 17.64 -10.93
C ILE A 201 11.05 17.98 -12.39
N ILE A 202 11.66 19.03 -12.93
CA ILE A 202 11.57 19.38 -14.35
C ILE A 202 12.61 18.56 -15.11
N ASP A 203 13.81 18.55 -14.58
CA ASP A 203 14.93 17.70 -14.99
C ASP A 203 15.79 17.36 -13.75
N GLU A 204 16.63 16.34 -13.90
CA GLU A 204 17.48 15.83 -12.83
C GLU A 204 18.45 16.91 -12.31
N GLN A 205 19.08 17.65 -13.21
CA GLN A 205 20.10 18.65 -12.85
C GLN A 205 19.49 19.80 -12.03
N GLN A 206 18.31 20.25 -12.41
CA GLN A 206 17.57 21.30 -11.68
C GLN A 206 17.19 20.79 -10.27
N ALA A 207 16.72 19.57 -10.13
CA ALA A 207 16.39 18.96 -8.85
C ALA A 207 17.64 18.84 -7.96
N LEU A 208 18.75 18.32 -8.49
CA LEU A 208 20.05 18.24 -7.81
C LEU A 208 20.51 19.60 -7.29
N GLN A 209 20.49 20.64 -8.14
CA GLN A 209 20.90 22.00 -7.74
C GLN A 209 19.98 22.56 -6.65
N SER A 210 18.69 22.30 -6.72
CA SER A 210 17.72 22.78 -5.73
C SER A 210 17.97 22.15 -4.36
N VAL A 211 18.15 20.84 -4.28
CA VAL A 211 18.48 20.16 -3.02
C VAL A 211 19.85 20.60 -2.51
N LYS A 212 20.88 20.71 -3.38
CA LYS A 212 22.22 21.19 -2.98
C LYS A 212 22.15 22.59 -2.35
N ARG A 213 21.36 23.50 -2.90
CA ARG A 213 21.15 24.82 -2.27
C ARG A 213 20.54 24.71 -0.89
N LEU A 214 19.48 23.91 -0.74
CA LEU A 214 18.76 23.72 0.51
C LEU A 214 19.55 22.99 1.60
N THR A 215 20.57 22.22 1.21
CA THR A 215 21.43 21.43 2.10
C THR A 215 22.85 21.97 2.20
N HIS A 216 23.11 23.16 1.66
CA HIS A 216 24.46 23.76 1.60
C HIS A 216 25.53 22.84 0.98
N GLY A 217 25.12 22.08 -0.06
CA GLY A 217 25.98 21.16 -0.79
C GLY A 217 26.20 19.78 -0.14
N ARG A 218 25.65 19.54 1.09
CA ARG A 218 25.91 18.29 1.83
C ARG A 218 25.08 17.10 1.37
N GLY A 219 23.94 17.34 0.71
CA GLY A 219 22.94 16.32 0.45
C GLY A 219 22.03 16.04 1.67
N CYS A 220 21.26 14.97 1.63
CA CYS A 220 20.29 14.60 2.65
C CYS A 220 20.80 13.42 3.49
N GLU A 221 20.67 13.50 4.82
CA GLU A 221 21.08 12.46 5.74
C GLU A 221 20.27 11.15 5.53
N CYS A 222 19.02 11.28 5.11
CA CYS A 222 18.19 10.16 4.67
C CYS A 222 17.51 10.53 3.36
N LEU A 223 17.53 9.64 2.41
CA LEU A 223 16.82 9.78 1.16
C LEU A 223 15.94 8.56 0.93
N ILE A 224 14.66 8.80 0.61
CA ILE A 224 13.69 7.75 0.32
C ILE A 224 13.33 7.82 -1.16
N GLU A 225 13.61 6.76 -1.89
CA GLU A 225 13.15 6.54 -3.24
C GLU A 225 11.80 5.80 -3.18
N ALA A 226 10.70 6.42 -3.64
CA ALA A 226 9.33 5.92 -3.51
C ALA A 226 8.59 5.80 -4.85
N THR A 227 9.33 5.65 -5.96
CA THR A 227 8.75 5.50 -7.32
C THR A 227 8.96 4.12 -7.91
N GLY A 228 10.14 3.52 -7.70
CA GLY A 228 10.55 2.25 -8.31
C GLY A 228 11.12 2.40 -9.73
N THR A 229 11.54 3.60 -10.15
CA THR A 229 12.14 3.83 -11.48
C THR A 229 13.65 3.98 -11.42
N GLN A 230 14.34 3.77 -12.58
CA GLN A 230 15.80 3.93 -12.67
C GLN A 230 16.19 5.39 -12.42
N GLU A 231 15.48 6.33 -13.01
CA GLU A 231 15.78 7.77 -12.94
C GLU A 231 15.66 8.29 -11.49
N ALA A 232 14.63 7.83 -10.77
CA ALA A 232 14.46 8.20 -9.37
C ALA A 232 15.56 7.60 -8.48
N LEU A 233 16.00 6.36 -8.76
CA LEU A 233 17.10 5.73 -8.04
C LEU A 233 18.44 6.45 -8.29
N ASP A 234 18.70 6.89 -9.53
CA ASP A 234 19.88 7.65 -9.89
C ASP A 234 19.89 9.01 -9.18
N LEU A 235 18.78 9.75 -9.27
CA LEU A 235 18.62 11.04 -8.58
C LEU A 235 18.76 10.88 -7.06
N ALA A 236 18.14 9.86 -6.50
CA ALA A 236 18.21 9.53 -5.08
C ALA A 236 19.65 9.27 -4.62
N SER A 237 20.41 8.51 -5.42
CA SER A 237 21.82 8.22 -5.16
C SER A 237 22.65 9.49 -5.09
N GLU A 238 22.46 10.43 -6.05
CA GLU A 238 23.18 11.69 -6.11
C GLU A 238 22.82 12.67 -4.98
N LEU A 239 21.60 12.61 -4.48
CA LEU A 239 21.10 13.50 -3.41
C LEU A 239 21.45 13.00 -2.00
N THR A 240 21.83 11.74 -1.85
CA THR A 240 22.20 11.17 -0.55
C THR A 240 23.54 11.75 -0.08
N ALA A 241 23.58 12.22 1.16
CA ALA A 241 24.78 12.77 1.77
C ALA A 241 25.88 11.71 1.96
N GLU A 242 27.12 12.16 2.20
CA GLU A 242 28.18 11.28 2.67
C GLU A 242 27.75 10.61 3.99
N ARG A 243 27.92 9.29 4.08
CA ARG A 243 27.45 8.42 5.19
C ARG A 243 25.93 8.52 5.47
N GLY A 244 25.18 8.97 4.45
CA GLY A 244 23.72 9.00 4.50
C GLY A 244 23.09 7.65 4.20
N ARG A 245 21.79 7.56 4.40
CA ARG A 245 20.95 6.38 4.12
C ARG A 245 20.14 6.61 2.85
N LEU A 246 20.27 5.71 1.88
CA LEU A 246 19.38 5.60 0.73
C LEU A 246 18.38 4.46 1.00
N VAL A 247 17.11 4.80 1.18
CA VAL A 247 16.03 3.87 1.47
C VAL A 247 15.25 3.62 0.18
N ILE A 248 15.28 2.38 -0.29
CA ILE A 248 14.53 1.92 -1.46
C ILE A 248 13.15 1.47 -0.98
N ALA A 249 12.16 2.32 -1.18
CA ALA A 249 10.75 2.11 -0.84
C ALA A 249 9.89 1.84 -2.08
N GLY A 250 10.28 2.34 -3.24
CA GLY A 250 9.65 2.04 -4.52
C GLY A 250 9.80 0.56 -4.91
N TYR A 251 8.77 -0.03 -5.52
CA TYR A 251 8.82 -1.42 -5.97
C TYR A 251 9.37 -1.51 -7.39
N HIS A 252 10.62 -1.91 -7.51
CA HIS A 252 11.34 -2.09 -8.79
C HIS A 252 10.97 -3.45 -9.40
N GLN A 253 9.87 -3.51 -10.13
CA GLN A 253 9.26 -4.76 -10.60
C GLN A 253 9.38 -5.02 -12.11
N ASP A 254 10.04 -4.13 -12.84
CA ASP A 254 10.15 -4.18 -14.31
C ASP A 254 11.54 -4.62 -14.80
N GLY A 255 12.42 -5.10 -13.89
CA GLY A 255 13.71 -5.70 -14.21
C GLY A 255 14.87 -5.19 -13.36
N PRO A 256 16.12 -5.58 -13.70
CA PRO A 256 17.32 -5.16 -13.01
C PRO A 256 17.57 -3.66 -13.08
N ARG A 257 18.21 -3.11 -12.03
CA ARG A 257 18.65 -1.71 -11.97
C ARG A 257 20.16 -1.60 -12.08
N ARG A 258 20.62 -0.52 -12.69
CA ARG A 258 22.03 -0.11 -12.67
C ARG A 258 22.25 0.81 -11.49
N VAL A 259 23.41 0.71 -10.86
CA VAL A 259 23.79 1.55 -9.73
C VAL A 259 25.19 2.11 -9.92
N ASN A 260 25.42 3.35 -9.48
CA ASN A 260 26.74 3.94 -9.44
C ASN A 260 27.47 3.49 -8.17
N MET A 261 28.07 2.29 -8.22
CA MET A 261 28.77 1.70 -7.08
C MET A 261 29.98 2.55 -6.64
N GLN A 262 30.64 3.24 -7.59
CA GLN A 262 31.77 4.13 -7.27
C GLN A 262 31.29 5.28 -6.37
N LEU A 263 30.17 5.91 -6.70
CA LEU A 263 29.56 6.97 -5.89
C LEU A 263 29.20 6.48 -4.49
N TRP A 264 28.53 5.32 -4.42
CA TRP A 264 28.09 4.73 -3.15
C TRP A 264 29.27 4.41 -2.24
N ASN A 265 30.34 3.81 -2.80
CA ASN A 265 31.57 3.51 -2.06
C ASN A 265 32.30 4.79 -1.62
N TRP A 266 32.40 5.76 -2.52
CA TRP A 266 33.11 7.01 -2.21
C TRP A 266 32.43 7.78 -1.08
N ARG A 267 31.10 7.82 -1.07
CA ARG A 267 30.33 8.51 -0.03
C ARG A 267 30.03 7.62 1.19
N GLY A 268 30.28 6.32 1.14
CA GLY A 268 29.94 5.38 2.21
C GLY A 268 28.45 5.36 2.52
N ILE A 269 27.62 5.30 1.48
CA ILE A 269 26.14 5.33 1.62
C ILE A 269 25.65 3.98 2.13
N ASP A 270 24.77 4.00 3.15
CA ASP A 270 24.02 2.84 3.59
C ASP A 270 22.79 2.63 2.69
N ILE A 271 22.73 1.49 2.03
CA ILE A 271 21.59 1.14 1.16
C ILE A 271 20.63 0.24 1.95
N ILE A 272 19.39 0.69 2.10
CA ILE A 272 18.34 -0.01 2.83
C ILE A 272 17.22 -0.36 1.86
N ASN A 273 17.14 -1.63 1.45
CA ASN A 273 15.95 -2.11 0.76
C ASN A 273 14.83 -2.30 1.81
N ALA A 274 13.81 -1.47 1.74
CA ALA A 274 12.77 -1.39 2.77
C ALA A 274 11.56 -2.29 2.52
N HIS A 275 11.61 -3.16 1.51
CA HIS A 275 10.56 -4.14 1.28
C HIS A 275 10.54 -5.21 2.37
N GLU A 276 9.33 -5.65 2.71
CA GLU A 276 9.09 -6.70 3.68
C GLU A 276 8.58 -7.97 2.97
N ARG A 277 8.76 -9.14 3.60
CA ARG A 277 8.25 -10.43 3.11
C ARG A 277 7.66 -11.29 4.23
N ASP A 278 7.89 -10.93 5.49
CA ASP A 278 7.31 -11.65 6.62
C ASP A 278 5.88 -11.14 6.89
N PRO A 279 4.82 -11.96 6.73
CA PRO A 279 3.45 -11.56 7.00
C PRO A 279 3.25 -11.00 8.43
N ARG A 280 4.02 -11.50 9.41
CA ARG A 280 3.93 -11.03 10.79
C ARG A 280 4.38 -9.58 10.93
N VAL A 281 5.40 -9.18 10.16
CA VAL A 281 5.88 -7.79 10.14
C VAL A 281 4.89 -6.89 9.41
N TYR A 282 4.26 -7.38 8.31
CA TYR A 282 3.16 -6.67 7.65
C TYR A 282 2.02 -6.39 8.62
N VAL A 283 1.52 -7.43 9.30
CA VAL A 283 0.40 -7.29 10.25
C VAL A 283 0.76 -6.39 11.45
N ALA A 284 2.00 -6.45 11.94
CA ALA A 284 2.47 -5.53 12.97
C ALA A 284 2.44 -4.07 12.46
N GLY A 285 2.92 -3.83 11.24
CA GLY A 285 2.84 -2.52 10.59
C GLY A 285 1.41 -2.03 10.39
N MET A 286 0.47 -2.92 10.03
CA MET A 286 -0.96 -2.56 9.91
C MET A 286 -1.55 -2.11 11.25
N ARG A 287 -1.22 -2.78 12.36
CA ARG A 287 -1.66 -2.37 13.71
C ARG A 287 -1.08 -1.01 14.09
N GLU A 288 0.22 -0.82 13.88
CA GLU A 288 0.88 0.46 14.15
C GLU A 288 0.33 1.59 13.26
N ALA A 289 -0.07 1.29 12.03
CA ALA A 289 -0.72 2.26 11.14
C ALA A 289 -2.11 2.67 11.66
N ILE A 290 -2.89 1.73 12.20
CA ILE A 290 -4.17 2.02 12.87
C ILE A 290 -3.93 3.00 14.04
N ASP A 291 -2.95 2.70 14.89
CA ASP A 291 -2.60 3.56 16.02
C ASP A 291 -2.15 4.95 15.55
N ALA A 292 -1.33 5.02 14.49
CA ALA A 292 -0.85 6.27 13.91
C ALA A 292 -1.99 7.13 13.33
N VAL A 293 -2.99 6.51 12.69
CA VAL A 293 -4.19 7.23 12.19
C VAL A 293 -5.04 7.72 13.35
N GLN A 294 -5.28 6.90 14.38
CA GLN A 294 -6.03 7.32 15.56
C GLN A 294 -5.35 8.47 16.32
N ALA A 295 -4.02 8.44 16.38
CA ALA A 295 -3.22 9.51 16.99
C ALA A 295 -3.12 10.78 16.12
N GLY A 296 -3.60 10.75 14.87
CA GLY A 296 -3.47 11.85 13.93
C GLY A 296 -2.03 12.05 13.39
N THR A 297 -1.15 11.07 13.58
CA THR A 297 0.22 11.08 13.05
C THR A 297 0.22 10.95 11.52
N ILE A 298 -0.72 10.18 10.98
CA ILE A 298 -1.00 10.10 9.54
C ILE A 298 -2.50 10.29 9.31
N ASP A 299 -2.84 10.98 8.22
CA ASP A 299 -4.20 11.09 7.71
C ASP A 299 -4.23 10.60 6.25
N PRO A 300 -4.74 9.39 5.99
CA PRO A 300 -4.81 8.84 4.64
C PRO A 300 -6.01 9.35 3.83
N ARG A 301 -7.03 9.95 4.47
CA ARG A 301 -8.29 10.33 3.83
C ARG A 301 -8.14 11.27 2.64
N PRO A 302 -7.31 12.33 2.70
CA PRO A 302 -7.10 13.22 1.55
C PRO A 302 -6.38 12.55 0.37
N LEU A 303 -5.82 11.34 0.59
CA LEU A 303 -5.08 10.58 -0.41
C LEU A 303 -5.99 9.71 -1.27
N TYR A 304 -7.21 9.41 -0.82
CA TYR A 304 -8.20 8.61 -1.55
C TYR A 304 -8.93 9.48 -2.57
N THR A 305 -8.28 9.73 -3.70
CA THR A 305 -8.72 10.74 -4.66
C THR A 305 -9.74 10.23 -5.68
N HIS A 306 -9.79 8.93 -5.91
CA HIS A 306 -10.67 8.31 -6.90
C HIS A 306 -11.34 7.08 -6.31
N ALA A 307 -12.61 6.89 -6.64
CA ALA A 307 -13.43 5.76 -6.18
C ALA A 307 -14.18 5.15 -7.36
N PHE A 308 -14.19 3.83 -7.43
CA PHE A 308 -14.82 3.05 -8.48
C PHE A 308 -15.62 1.90 -7.87
N PRO A 309 -16.75 1.50 -8.44
CA PRO A 309 -17.36 0.23 -8.11
C PRO A 309 -16.58 -0.94 -8.73
N LEU A 310 -16.74 -2.16 -8.22
CA LEU A 310 -16.03 -3.34 -8.71
C LEU A 310 -16.22 -3.58 -10.22
N ASN A 311 -17.39 -3.28 -10.77
CA ASN A 311 -17.67 -3.43 -12.20
C ASN A 311 -16.93 -2.40 -13.09
N ASP A 312 -16.33 -1.37 -12.48
CA ASP A 312 -15.50 -0.36 -13.15
C ASP A 312 -13.99 -0.53 -12.82
N LEU A 313 -13.56 -1.72 -12.37
CA LEU A 313 -12.18 -1.99 -11.99
C LEU A 313 -11.19 -1.74 -13.14
N SER A 314 -11.58 -2.02 -14.40
CA SER A 314 -10.76 -1.69 -15.57
C SER A 314 -10.43 -0.20 -15.63
N ARG A 315 -11.42 0.66 -15.38
CA ARG A 315 -11.25 2.10 -15.36
C ARG A 315 -10.38 2.56 -14.18
N ALA A 316 -10.43 1.85 -13.05
CA ALA A 316 -9.53 2.11 -11.92
C ALA A 316 -8.06 1.84 -12.30
N PHE A 317 -7.79 0.75 -13.04
CA PHE A 317 -6.45 0.44 -13.57
C PHE A 317 -5.99 1.47 -14.62
N GLU A 318 -6.84 1.83 -15.58
CA GLU A 318 -6.55 2.87 -16.58
C GLU A 318 -6.24 4.22 -15.89
N THR A 319 -6.99 4.57 -14.84
CA THR A 319 -6.75 5.81 -14.10
C THR A 319 -5.42 5.76 -13.34
N LEU A 320 -5.07 4.62 -12.76
CA LEU A 320 -3.78 4.42 -12.10
C LEU A 320 -2.61 4.51 -13.10
N GLU A 321 -2.72 3.85 -14.26
CA GLU A 321 -1.72 3.85 -15.33
C GLU A 321 -1.47 5.26 -15.85
N ASN A 322 -2.54 5.98 -16.18
CA ASN A 322 -2.46 7.35 -16.73
C ASN A 322 -2.11 8.39 -15.67
N SER A 323 -2.33 8.10 -14.39
CA SER A 323 -2.04 8.97 -13.23
C SER A 323 -2.37 10.45 -13.51
N PRO A 324 -3.63 10.81 -13.82
CA PRO A 324 -4.00 12.19 -14.20
C PRO A 324 -3.66 13.18 -13.08
N GLU A 325 -3.64 14.47 -13.40
CA GLU A 325 -3.40 15.52 -12.41
C GLU A 325 -4.39 15.39 -11.24
N GLY A 326 -3.88 15.40 -10.02
CA GLY A 326 -4.66 15.19 -8.80
C GLY A 326 -4.85 13.72 -8.40
N PHE A 327 -4.42 12.75 -9.20
CA PHE A 327 -4.49 11.35 -8.81
C PHE A 327 -3.44 11.01 -7.72
N ILE A 328 -3.88 10.38 -6.63
CA ILE A 328 -3.00 9.83 -5.59
C ILE A 328 -3.31 8.35 -5.35
N LYS A 329 -4.56 7.99 -5.09
CA LYS A 329 -4.98 6.62 -4.82
C LYS A 329 -6.38 6.38 -5.34
N ALA A 330 -6.56 5.25 -6.02
CA ALA A 330 -7.87 4.73 -6.37
C ALA A 330 -8.30 3.68 -5.34
N LEU A 331 -9.58 3.72 -4.97
CA LEU A 331 -10.26 2.71 -4.19
C LEU A 331 -11.35 2.06 -5.03
N VAL A 332 -11.57 0.77 -4.82
CA VAL A 332 -12.69 0.01 -5.38
C VAL A 332 -13.62 -0.38 -4.24
N TYR A 333 -14.91 -0.12 -4.39
CA TYR A 333 -15.95 -0.48 -3.44
C TYR A 333 -16.78 -1.64 -4.00
N LEU A 334 -17.20 -2.55 -3.11
CA LEU A 334 -17.92 -3.77 -3.46
C LEU A 334 -19.32 -3.80 -2.88
#